data_d309db73ee85da4a751ccc60e7b84d4c
#
_entry.id   d309db73ee85da4a751ccc60e7b84d4c
#
_cell.length_a   1.000
_cell.length_b   1.000
_cell.length_c   1.000
_cell.angle_alpha   90.00
_cell.angle_beta   90.00
_cell.angle_gamma   90.00
#
_symmetry.space_group_name_H-M   'P 1'
#
loop_
_entity.id
_entity.type
_entity.pdbx_description
1 polymer ?
#
loop_
_entity_poly.entity_id
_entity_poly.type
_entity_poly.pdbx_seq_one_letter_code
_entity_poly.pdbx_strand_id
1 'polypeptide(L)'
;MPDGTVNTGIGASVKRIEDQRFLTGKGNYTDDINRPDQTYAYMLRSPHAHAKIITIDSSAAQASEGVVAIFTGEDMQVGGLPCGWQIHSEDGSPMHEPPHPALAQGKVRHVGDQVAVVIATSLDHAKNAAGKINVEYEVLSPVMDMKVAEAGAPFVHEDIETNKCYDWGLGDKDAVDKALADSAHVTEIDIVNNRLIPNAMEPRAAIAEFNEATSEYTVYTTSQNPHVIRLLMGAFVLSLPEHKLRVIAPDVGG
;
A
#
# COMPACT_ATOMS: atom_id res chain seq x y z
N MET A 1 -2.70 39.41 -31.97
CA MET A 1 -1.46 38.63 -32.11
C MET A 1 -1.86 37.25 -32.55
N PRO A 2 -1.26 36.65 -33.58
CA PRO A 2 -1.56 35.27 -33.90
C PRO A 2 -1.10 34.44 -32.72
N ASP A 3 -2.01 33.70 -32.16
CA ASP A 3 -1.77 32.70 -31.16
C ASP A 3 -0.69 31.74 -31.74
N GLY A 4 0.52 31.78 -31.13
CA GLY A 4 1.66 30.97 -31.57
C GLY A 4 1.51 29.49 -31.22
N THR A 5 0.29 28.97 -31.15
CA THR A 5 0.00 27.56 -30.88
C THR A 5 0.41 26.71 -32.08
N VAL A 6 1.44 25.90 -31.90
CA VAL A 6 1.81 24.85 -32.84
C VAL A 6 0.69 23.80 -32.77
N ASN A 7 -0.07 23.64 -33.86
CA ASN A 7 -1.22 22.74 -33.89
C ASN A 7 -0.86 21.28 -34.20
N THR A 8 0.36 20.99 -34.63
CA THR A 8 0.85 19.64 -34.95
C THR A 8 2.33 19.50 -34.67
N GLY A 9 2.78 18.32 -34.31
CA GLY A 9 4.19 18.01 -34.09
C GLY A 9 4.70 18.34 -32.67
N ILE A 10 6.03 18.40 -32.51
CA ILE A 10 6.68 18.69 -31.25
C ILE A 10 6.32 20.11 -30.79
N GLY A 11 5.85 20.24 -29.55
CA GLY A 11 5.38 21.53 -28.98
C GLY A 11 3.91 21.82 -29.22
N ALA A 12 3.15 20.96 -29.90
CA ALA A 12 1.72 21.11 -30.06
C ALA A 12 1.00 20.94 -28.69
N SER A 13 0.00 21.81 -28.44
CA SER A 13 -0.89 21.69 -27.30
C SER A 13 -1.99 20.64 -27.59
N VAL A 14 -1.62 19.36 -27.45
CA VAL A 14 -2.55 18.25 -27.69
C VAL A 14 -3.46 18.09 -26.48
N LYS A 15 -4.77 18.14 -26.69
CA LYS A 15 -5.76 17.87 -25.63
C LYS A 15 -5.89 16.37 -25.40
N ARG A 16 -6.07 15.96 -24.13
CA ARG A 16 -6.38 14.57 -23.81
C ARG A 16 -7.76 14.20 -24.35
N ILE A 17 -7.88 12.99 -24.88
CA ILE A 17 -9.13 12.48 -25.44
C ILE A 17 -10.20 12.38 -24.37
N GLU A 18 -9.81 12.07 -23.14
CA GLU A 18 -10.69 11.86 -21.99
C GLU A 18 -11.24 13.16 -21.38
N ASP A 19 -10.63 14.32 -21.65
CA ASP A 19 -10.99 15.57 -20.98
C ASP A 19 -12.49 15.91 -21.13
N GLN A 20 -13.07 15.72 -22.32
CA GLN A 20 -14.47 15.97 -22.52
C GLN A 20 -15.37 15.05 -21.68
N ARG A 21 -15.01 13.79 -21.55
CA ARG A 21 -15.73 12.80 -20.75
C ARG A 21 -15.69 13.15 -19.27
N PHE A 22 -14.51 13.49 -18.76
CA PHE A 22 -14.33 13.88 -17.36
C PHE A 22 -15.05 15.21 -17.03
N LEU A 23 -14.90 16.22 -17.86
CA LEU A 23 -15.52 17.53 -17.65
C LEU A 23 -17.05 17.49 -17.72
N THR A 24 -17.63 16.47 -18.34
CA THR A 24 -19.09 16.29 -18.43
C THR A 24 -19.65 15.26 -17.46
N GLY A 25 -18.86 14.83 -16.45
CA GLY A 25 -19.28 13.89 -15.41
C GLY A 25 -19.51 12.47 -15.92
N LYS A 26 -18.82 12.06 -16.98
CA LYS A 26 -18.90 10.71 -17.57
C LYS A 26 -17.66 9.86 -17.25
N GLY A 27 -16.90 10.23 -16.22
CA GLY A 27 -15.88 9.38 -15.64
C GLY A 27 -16.52 8.12 -15.05
N ASN A 28 -15.75 7.03 -14.97
CA ASN A 28 -16.18 5.78 -14.35
C ASN A 28 -15.03 5.24 -13.50
N TYR A 29 -15.08 5.60 -12.24
CA TYR A 29 -14.07 5.24 -11.23
C TYR A 29 -14.44 3.94 -10.53
N THR A 30 -13.53 3.38 -9.75
CA THR A 30 -13.79 2.10 -9.09
C THR A 30 -15.02 2.14 -8.19
N ASP A 31 -15.26 3.26 -7.48
CA ASP A 31 -16.40 3.43 -6.58
C ASP A 31 -17.74 3.63 -7.29
N ASP A 32 -17.72 3.93 -8.60
CA ASP A 32 -18.94 4.01 -9.44
C ASP A 32 -19.41 2.63 -9.91
N ILE A 33 -18.58 1.59 -9.76
CA ILE A 33 -18.87 0.24 -10.20
C ILE A 33 -19.64 -0.50 -9.11
N ASN A 34 -20.85 -0.94 -9.44
CA ASN A 34 -21.70 -1.73 -8.55
C ASN A 34 -21.98 -3.10 -9.15
N ARG A 35 -22.04 -4.13 -8.30
CA ARG A 35 -22.34 -5.50 -8.67
C ARG A 35 -23.54 -6.05 -7.92
N PRO A 36 -24.36 -6.92 -8.53
CA PRO A 36 -25.38 -7.65 -7.80
C PRO A 36 -24.80 -8.36 -6.59
N ASP A 37 -25.50 -8.34 -5.47
CA ASP A 37 -25.12 -9.02 -4.21
C ASP A 37 -23.73 -8.59 -3.67
N GLN A 38 -23.26 -7.39 -4.03
CA GLN A 38 -22.00 -6.84 -3.57
C GLN A 38 -22.00 -6.71 -2.04
N THR A 39 -20.91 -7.17 -1.42
CA THR A 39 -20.60 -6.95 -0.01
C THR A 39 -19.54 -5.87 0.14
N TYR A 40 -19.38 -5.37 1.37
CA TYR A 40 -18.46 -4.28 1.69
C TYR A 40 -17.47 -4.74 2.74
N ALA A 41 -16.18 -4.48 2.47
CA ALA A 41 -15.09 -4.76 3.40
C ALA A 41 -14.69 -3.49 4.15
N TYR A 42 -14.53 -3.59 5.46
CA TYR A 42 -13.97 -2.52 6.28
C TYR A 42 -12.81 -3.05 7.12
N MET A 43 -11.66 -2.35 7.03
CA MET A 43 -10.44 -2.74 7.74
C MET A 43 -10.42 -2.10 9.13
N LEU A 44 -10.39 -2.93 10.18
CA LEU A 44 -10.03 -2.48 11.52
C LEU A 44 -8.52 -2.21 11.55
N ARG A 45 -8.14 -1.00 11.98
CA ARG A 45 -6.75 -0.56 11.98
C ARG A 45 -6.23 -0.30 13.38
N SER A 46 -4.94 -0.58 13.58
CA SER A 46 -4.26 -0.32 14.84
C SER A 46 -4.17 1.18 15.15
N PRO A 47 -4.48 1.59 16.38
CA PRO A 47 -4.19 2.93 16.88
C PRO A 47 -2.73 3.08 17.34
N HIS A 48 -1.98 1.98 17.47
CA HIS A 48 -0.62 1.96 17.99
C HIS A 48 0.42 1.91 16.87
N ALA A 49 1.50 2.63 17.07
CA ALA A 49 2.64 2.64 16.14
C ALA A 49 3.48 1.36 16.22
N HIS A 50 3.55 0.72 17.39
CA HIS A 50 4.22 -0.56 17.60
C HIS A 50 3.61 -1.25 18.80
N ALA A 51 3.04 -2.44 18.61
CA ALA A 51 2.46 -3.22 19.70
C ALA A 51 2.36 -4.70 19.31
N LYS A 52 2.44 -5.59 20.31
CA LYS A 52 2.00 -6.96 20.14
C LYS A 52 0.48 -7.02 20.19
N ILE A 53 -0.11 -7.88 19.39
CA ILE A 53 -1.51 -8.25 19.48
C ILE A 53 -1.59 -9.43 20.44
N ILE A 54 -2.26 -9.24 21.59
CA ILE A 54 -2.41 -10.29 22.59
C ILE A 54 -3.64 -11.12 22.32
N THR A 55 -4.78 -10.46 22.09
CA THR A 55 -6.05 -11.11 21.73
C THR A 55 -6.84 -10.26 20.75
N ILE A 56 -7.65 -10.92 19.93
CA ILE A 56 -8.69 -10.29 19.10
C ILE A 56 -10.00 -10.99 19.38
N ASP A 57 -10.92 -10.33 20.07
CA ASP A 57 -12.27 -10.84 20.29
C ASP A 57 -13.24 -10.20 19.30
N SER A 58 -13.66 -10.97 18.32
CA SER A 58 -14.62 -10.58 17.28
C SER A 58 -16.04 -11.09 17.54
N SER A 59 -16.33 -11.75 18.67
CA SER A 59 -17.59 -12.44 18.93
C SER A 59 -18.81 -11.50 18.85
N ALA A 60 -18.71 -10.32 19.46
CA ALA A 60 -19.78 -9.31 19.42
C ALA A 60 -19.97 -8.70 18.02
N ALA A 61 -18.89 -8.59 17.26
CA ALA A 61 -18.92 -8.11 15.87
C ALA A 61 -19.59 -9.15 14.97
N GLN A 62 -19.25 -10.42 15.12
CA GLN A 62 -19.78 -11.52 14.33
C GLN A 62 -21.31 -11.69 14.51
N ALA A 63 -21.82 -11.40 15.70
CA ALA A 63 -23.26 -11.40 16.01
C ALA A 63 -24.00 -10.15 15.50
N SER A 64 -23.33 -9.20 14.85
CA SER A 64 -23.94 -7.95 14.40
C SER A 64 -24.71 -8.14 13.11
N GLU A 65 -25.76 -7.32 12.95
CA GLU A 65 -26.60 -7.33 11.75
C GLU A 65 -25.79 -7.07 10.49
N GLY A 66 -26.08 -7.84 9.43
CA GLY A 66 -25.49 -7.68 8.12
C GLY A 66 -24.05 -8.17 7.97
N VAL A 67 -23.43 -8.67 9.03
CA VAL A 67 -22.08 -9.25 8.96
C VAL A 67 -22.11 -10.59 8.22
N VAL A 68 -21.24 -10.73 7.23
CA VAL A 68 -21.07 -11.94 6.42
C VAL A 68 -19.87 -12.75 6.92
N ALA A 69 -18.74 -12.08 7.14
CA ALA A 69 -17.51 -12.72 7.63
C ALA A 69 -16.60 -11.70 8.33
N ILE A 70 -15.73 -12.20 9.18
CA ILE A 70 -14.63 -11.45 9.78
C ILE A 70 -13.37 -12.30 9.66
N PHE A 71 -12.27 -11.70 9.20
CA PHE A 71 -10.98 -12.35 9.12
C PHE A 71 -9.92 -11.55 9.86
N THR A 72 -8.99 -12.28 10.47
CA THR A 72 -7.81 -11.75 11.17
C THR A 72 -6.54 -12.25 10.49
N GLY A 73 -5.37 -11.85 11.01
CA GLY A 73 -4.10 -12.37 10.52
C GLY A 73 -3.91 -13.87 10.73
N GLU A 74 -4.66 -14.50 11.66
CA GLU A 74 -4.63 -15.95 11.88
C GLU A 74 -5.41 -16.71 10.78
N ASP A 75 -6.47 -16.10 10.26
CA ASP A 75 -7.31 -16.70 9.21
C ASP A 75 -6.66 -16.58 7.83
N MET A 76 -5.90 -15.50 7.62
CA MET A 76 -5.27 -15.20 6.33
C MET A 76 -3.80 -15.61 6.33
N GLN A 77 -3.53 -16.86 5.97
CA GLN A 77 -2.19 -17.42 5.84
C GLN A 77 -1.47 -17.01 4.54
N VAL A 78 -1.89 -15.90 3.94
CA VAL A 78 -1.25 -15.35 2.73
C VAL A 78 -0.15 -14.37 3.11
N GLY A 79 0.98 -14.43 2.42
CA GLY A 79 2.02 -13.44 2.51
C GLY A 79 1.53 -12.07 2.03
N GLY A 80 2.25 -11.01 2.39
CA GLY A 80 2.02 -9.69 1.82
C GLY A 80 2.56 -9.59 0.39
N LEU A 81 2.29 -8.46 -0.25
CA LEU A 81 2.94 -8.15 -1.51
C LEU A 81 4.44 -7.97 -1.29
N PRO A 82 5.29 -8.69 -2.04
CA PRO A 82 6.73 -8.48 -1.97
C PRO A 82 7.11 -7.12 -2.57
N CYS A 83 8.31 -6.64 -2.24
CA CYS A 83 8.91 -5.54 -2.98
C CYS A 83 9.15 -6.01 -4.42
N GLY A 84 8.55 -5.35 -5.39
CA GLY A 84 8.70 -5.72 -6.80
C GLY A 84 10.08 -5.44 -7.39
N TRP A 85 10.98 -4.81 -6.62
CA TRP A 85 12.31 -4.43 -7.07
C TRP A 85 13.34 -4.65 -5.95
N GLN A 86 14.12 -5.70 -6.08
CA GLN A 86 15.20 -6.02 -5.14
C GLN A 86 16.39 -5.07 -5.34
N ILE A 87 16.77 -4.40 -4.25
CA ILE A 87 17.95 -3.53 -4.22
C ILE A 87 19.08 -4.27 -3.49
N HIS A 88 20.31 -4.11 -3.99
CA HIS A 88 21.50 -4.61 -3.31
C HIS A 88 22.26 -3.43 -2.73
N SER A 89 22.75 -3.60 -1.52
CA SER A 89 23.65 -2.65 -0.87
C SER A 89 24.99 -2.54 -1.61
N GLU A 90 25.79 -1.52 -1.31
CA GLU A 90 27.10 -1.32 -1.92
C GLU A 90 28.06 -2.52 -1.73
N ASP A 91 27.91 -3.26 -0.63
CA ASP A 91 28.67 -4.49 -0.34
C ASP A 91 28.15 -5.73 -1.08
N GLY A 92 27.10 -5.58 -1.89
CA GLY A 92 26.46 -6.66 -2.64
C GLY A 92 25.41 -7.45 -1.85
N SER A 93 25.18 -7.15 -0.57
CA SER A 93 24.13 -7.79 0.21
C SER A 93 22.74 -7.41 -0.29
N PRO A 94 21.77 -8.35 -0.30
CA PRO A 94 20.41 -8.03 -0.66
C PRO A 94 19.76 -7.16 0.41
N MET A 95 18.76 -6.36 0.02
CA MET A 95 17.96 -5.59 0.95
C MET A 95 17.22 -6.49 1.94
N HIS A 96 17.00 -5.98 3.15
CA HIS A 96 16.11 -6.63 4.11
C HIS A 96 14.66 -6.42 3.69
N GLU A 97 13.93 -7.50 3.52
CA GLU A 97 12.51 -7.49 3.13
C GLU A 97 11.69 -8.35 4.09
N PRO A 98 11.41 -7.82 5.30
CA PRO A 98 10.56 -8.55 6.24
C PRO A 98 9.15 -8.71 5.70
N PRO A 99 8.45 -9.83 6.03
CA PRO A 99 7.09 -10.06 5.60
C PRO A 99 6.16 -8.92 6.02
N HIS A 100 5.30 -8.48 5.10
CA HIS A 100 4.23 -7.52 5.37
C HIS A 100 2.88 -8.12 4.95
N PRO A 101 2.28 -8.96 5.81
CA PRO A 101 1.02 -9.65 5.51
C PRO A 101 -0.14 -8.66 5.35
N ALA A 102 -1.19 -9.07 4.65
CA ALA A 102 -2.37 -8.24 4.41
C ALA A 102 -3.10 -7.85 5.71
N LEU A 103 -3.08 -8.73 6.72
CA LEU A 103 -3.54 -8.46 8.08
C LEU A 103 -2.41 -8.77 9.06
N ALA A 104 -2.23 -7.91 10.06
CA ALA A 104 -1.16 -8.03 11.04
C ALA A 104 -1.19 -9.37 11.77
N GLN A 105 -0.05 -10.04 11.83
CA GLN A 105 0.14 -11.33 12.50
C GLN A 105 0.96 -11.11 13.77
N GLY A 106 0.30 -11.23 14.92
CA GLY A 106 0.92 -11.14 16.24
C GLY A 106 1.49 -9.76 16.63
N LYS A 107 1.74 -8.85 15.68
CA LYS A 107 2.33 -7.54 15.95
C LYS A 107 1.93 -6.51 14.91
N VAL A 108 1.63 -5.29 15.36
CA VAL A 108 1.45 -4.10 14.51
C VAL A 108 2.72 -3.26 14.56
N ARG A 109 3.10 -2.66 13.42
CA ARG A 109 4.37 -1.95 13.24
C ARG A 109 4.24 -0.50 12.78
N HIS A 110 3.01 -0.04 12.55
CA HIS A 110 2.72 1.37 12.29
C HIS A 110 1.28 1.72 12.66
N VAL A 111 1.01 3.00 12.89
CA VAL A 111 -0.37 3.48 13.08
C VAL A 111 -1.16 3.23 11.80
N GLY A 112 -2.32 2.59 11.93
CA GLY A 112 -3.15 2.23 10.78
C GLY A 112 -2.85 0.85 10.19
N ASP A 113 -1.93 0.06 10.78
CA ASP A 113 -1.71 -1.33 10.40
C ASP A 113 -3.01 -2.13 10.48
N GLN A 114 -3.28 -2.97 9.49
CA GLN A 114 -4.57 -3.66 9.34
C GLN A 114 -4.60 -4.88 10.26
N VAL A 115 -5.56 -4.92 11.17
CA VAL A 115 -5.67 -5.98 12.21
C VAL A 115 -6.72 -7.02 11.87
N ALA A 116 -7.86 -6.55 11.36
CA ALA A 116 -8.96 -7.41 10.95
C ALA A 116 -9.70 -6.79 9.78
N VAL A 117 -10.41 -7.62 9.01
CA VAL A 117 -11.35 -7.18 7.99
C VAL A 117 -12.75 -7.70 8.32
N VAL A 118 -13.73 -6.81 8.28
CA VAL A 118 -15.15 -7.14 8.41
C VAL A 118 -15.80 -7.04 7.05
N ILE A 119 -16.47 -8.09 6.63
CA ILE A 119 -17.26 -8.15 5.40
C ILE A 119 -18.73 -8.14 5.78
N ALA A 120 -19.50 -7.22 5.23
CA ALA A 120 -20.92 -7.06 5.55
C ALA A 120 -21.74 -6.65 4.30
N THR A 121 -23.07 -6.71 4.44
CA THR A 121 -24.03 -6.37 3.38
C THR A 121 -24.09 -4.88 3.06
N SER A 122 -23.54 -4.02 3.95
CA SER A 122 -23.36 -2.59 3.71
C SER A 122 -22.09 -2.09 4.39
N LEU A 123 -21.57 -0.95 3.92
CA LEU A 123 -20.42 -0.31 4.55
C LEU A 123 -20.70 0.11 5.99
N ASP A 124 -21.91 0.55 6.29
CA ASP A 124 -22.30 0.95 7.66
C ASP A 124 -22.36 -0.26 8.59
N HIS A 125 -22.90 -1.39 8.13
CA HIS A 125 -22.84 -2.64 8.90
C HIS A 125 -21.39 -3.06 9.18
N ALA A 126 -20.51 -3.00 8.16
CA ALA A 126 -19.11 -3.34 8.31
C ALA A 126 -18.39 -2.44 9.33
N LYS A 127 -18.59 -1.11 9.27
CA LYS A 127 -18.02 -0.15 10.21
C LYS A 127 -18.53 -0.35 11.64
N ASN A 128 -19.86 -0.50 11.80
CA ASN A 128 -20.47 -0.70 13.10
C ASN A 128 -20.00 -2.00 13.76
N ALA A 129 -19.86 -3.06 13.00
CA ALA A 129 -19.34 -4.32 13.50
C ALA A 129 -17.85 -4.22 13.84
N ALA A 130 -17.03 -3.58 13.01
CA ALA A 130 -15.62 -3.37 13.30
C ALA A 130 -15.38 -2.62 14.62
N GLY A 131 -16.25 -1.65 14.94
CA GLY A 131 -16.22 -0.93 16.23
C GLY A 131 -16.51 -1.79 17.46
N LYS A 132 -17.00 -3.03 17.28
CA LYS A 132 -17.28 -3.98 18.37
C LYS A 132 -16.19 -5.04 18.53
N ILE A 133 -15.19 -5.06 17.65
CA ILE A 133 -14.04 -5.94 17.81
C ILE A 133 -13.16 -5.37 18.92
N ASN A 134 -12.91 -6.17 19.94
CA ASN A 134 -11.99 -5.81 21.00
C ASN A 134 -10.60 -6.40 20.73
N VAL A 135 -9.59 -5.54 20.71
CA VAL A 135 -8.19 -5.95 20.53
C VAL A 135 -7.39 -5.53 21.75
N GLU A 136 -6.75 -6.50 22.38
CA GLU A 136 -5.82 -6.26 23.47
C GLU A 136 -4.38 -6.14 22.92
N TYR A 137 -3.71 -5.05 23.29
CA TYR A 137 -2.37 -4.75 22.84
C TYR A 137 -1.38 -4.64 24.00
N GLU A 138 -0.16 -5.17 23.82
CA GLU A 138 1.01 -4.82 24.60
C GLU A 138 1.82 -3.79 23.79
N VAL A 139 1.78 -2.53 24.23
CA VAL A 139 2.45 -1.43 23.53
C VAL A 139 3.96 -1.56 23.64
N LEU A 140 4.64 -1.42 22.51
CA LEU A 140 6.10 -1.47 22.39
C LEU A 140 6.65 -0.08 22.03
N SER A 141 7.96 0.10 22.19
CA SER A 141 8.64 1.33 21.78
C SER A 141 8.63 1.48 20.26
N PRO A 142 8.07 2.57 19.72
CA PRO A 142 8.09 2.82 18.29
C PRO A 142 9.40 3.45 17.84
N VAL A 143 9.73 3.30 16.55
CA VAL A 143 10.82 4.02 15.91
C VAL A 143 10.21 5.15 15.08
N MET A 144 10.35 6.39 15.58
CA MET A 144 9.66 7.57 15.00
C MET A 144 10.60 8.53 14.30
N ASP A 145 11.90 8.43 14.55
CA ASP A 145 12.92 9.33 14.04
C ASP A 145 13.99 8.56 13.28
N MET A 146 14.45 9.10 12.16
CA MET A 146 15.46 8.45 11.31
C MET A 146 16.82 8.32 12.03
N LYS A 147 17.23 9.30 12.86
CA LYS A 147 18.47 9.23 13.61
C LYS A 147 18.41 8.15 14.69
N VAL A 148 17.23 7.96 15.32
CA VAL A 148 16.99 6.86 16.25
C VAL A 148 17.03 5.52 15.53
N ALA A 149 16.43 5.43 14.33
CA ALA A 149 16.47 4.22 13.51
C ALA A 149 17.91 3.84 13.12
N GLU A 150 18.74 4.82 12.77
CA GLU A 150 20.14 4.61 12.40
C GLU A 150 21.02 4.22 13.61
N ALA A 151 20.70 4.73 14.79
CA ALA A 151 21.46 4.44 16.02
C ALA A 151 21.31 3.00 16.54
N GLY A 152 20.33 2.23 16.02
CA GLY A 152 20.10 0.84 16.38
C GLY A 152 18.77 0.58 17.09
N ALA A 153 18.78 -0.12 18.22
CA ALA A 153 17.56 -0.46 18.96
C ALA A 153 16.82 0.80 19.47
N PRO A 154 15.47 0.76 19.56
CA PRO A 154 14.63 -0.41 19.29
C PRO A 154 14.53 -0.76 17.81
N PHE A 155 14.30 -2.04 17.50
CA PHE A 155 14.11 -2.53 16.14
C PHE A 155 12.62 -2.71 15.83
N VAL A 156 12.18 -2.27 14.64
CA VAL A 156 10.82 -2.51 14.16
C VAL A 156 10.62 -3.99 13.83
N HIS A 157 11.68 -4.64 13.31
CA HIS A 157 11.75 -6.07 13.04
C HIS A 157 12.91 -6.67 13.84
N GLU A 158 12.59 -7.28 14.96
CA GLU A 158 13.58 -7.75 15.94
C GLU A 158 14.48 -8.86 15.40
N ASP A 159 13.94 -9.68 14.50
CA ASP A 159 14.65 -10.78 13.84
C ASP A 159 15.72 -10.34 12.82
N ILE A 160 15.68 -9.07 12.43
CA ILE A 160 16.64 -8.49 11.48
C ILE A 160 17.78 -7.75 12.20
N GLU A 161 17.57 -7.34 13.46
CA GLU A 161 18.52 -6.61 14.30
C GLU A 161 19.07 -5.31 13.69
N THR A 162 18.28 -4.71 12.77
CA THR A 162 18.56 -3.40 12.16
C THR A 162 17.27 -2.73 11.72
N ASN A 163 17.28 -1.40 11.65
CA ASN A 163 16.22 -0.62 11.00
C ASN A 163 16.63 -0.15 9.60
N LYS A 164 17.83 -0.51 9.13
CA LYS A 164 18.33 -0.22 7.79
C LYS A 164 17.84 -1.29 6.81
N CYS A 165 17.14 -0.88 5.78
CA CYS A 165 16.67 -1.78 4.73
C CYS A 165 17.80 -2.14 3.76
N TYR A 166 18.54 -1.15 3.29
CA TYR A 166 19.72 -1.29 2.42
C TYR A 166 20.59 -0.03 2.51
N ASP A 167 21.79 -0.13 1.98
CA ASP A 167 22.74 0.98 1.84
C ASP A 167 23.16 1.05 0.36
N TRP A 168 22.61 2.02 -0.37
CA TRP A 168 22.78 2.09 -1.82
C TRP A 168 23.46 3.37 -2.24
N GLY A 169 24.45 3.25 -3.13
CA GLY A 169 25.15 4.37 -3.72
C GLY A 169 25.24 4.27 -5.23
N LEU A 170 25.40 5.40 -5.89
CA LEU A 170 25.63 5.52 -7.31
C LEU A 170 26.62 6.63 -7.59
N GLY A 171 27.64 6.34 -8.38
CA GLY A 171 28.66 7.30 -8.77
C GLY A 171 30.04 6.90 -8.29
N ASP A 172 30.99 7.81 -8.40
CA ASP A 172 32.38 7.65 -7.96
C ASP A 172 32.58 8.44 -6.65
N LYS A 173 32.46 7.73 -5.53
CA LYS A 173 32.59 8.33 -4.19
C LYS A 173 33.97 8.96 -3.98
N ASP A 174 35.04 8.28 -4.39
CA ASP A 174 36.41 8.76 -4.20
C ASP A 174 36.69 10.03 -5.00
N ALA A 175 36.17 10.10 -6.24
CA ALA A 175 36.28 11.30 -7.05
C ALA A 175 35.47 12.47 -6.46
N VAL A 176 34.30 12.21 -5.88
CA VAL A 176 33.49 13.24 -5.19
C VAL A 176 34.19 13.72 -3.94
N ASP A 177 34.64 12.83 -3.07
CA ASP A 177 35.33 13.17 -1.82
C ASP A 177 36.60 13.99 -2.11
N LYS A 178 37.36 13.58 -3.14
CA LYS A 178 38.54 14.35 -3.59
C LYS A 178 38.14 15.74 -4.09
N ALA A 179 37.11 15.88 -4.89
CA ALA A 179 36.66 17.16 -5.42
C ALA A 179 36.20 18.09 -4.29
N LEU A 180 35.52 17.58 -3.27
CA LEU A 180 35.12 18.36 -2.10
C LEU A 180 36.36 18.80 -1.29
N ALA A 181 37.33 17.90 -1.07
CA ALA A 181 38.54 18.22 -0.34
C ALA A 181 39.42 19.28 -1.05
N ASP A 182 39.45 19.26 -2.39
CA ASP A 182 40.21 20.22 -3.21
C ASP A 182 39.45 21.54 -3.43
N SER A 183 38.20 21.65 -3.02
CA SER A 183 37.38 22.84 -3.22
C SER A 183 37.78 23.98 -2.29
N ALA A 184 37.87 25.22 -2.84
CA ALA A 184 38.16 26.41 -2.05
C ALA A 184 37.09 26.76 -1.02
N HIS A 185 35.85 26.39 -1.32
CA HIS A 185 34.66 26.56 -0.45
C HIS A 185 33.77 25.33 -0.53
N VAL A 186 33.36 24.82 0.65
CA VAL A 186 32.34 23.77 0.80
C VAL A 186 31.23 24.36 1.66
N THR A 187 30.00 24.23 1.21
CA THR A 187 28.81 24.57 2.00
C THR A 187 28.07 23.29 2.30
N GLU A 188 27.82 23.06 3.58
CA GLU A 188 27.03 21.93 4.07
C GLU A 188 25.67 22.43 4.55
N ILE A 189 24.62 21.69 4.22
CA ILE A 189 23.25 22.00 4.65
C ILE A 189 22.50 20.72 4.99
N ASP A 190 21.85 20.71 6.14
CA ASP A 190 20.91 19.68 6.56
C ASP A 190 19.51 20.02 6.05
N ILE A 191 18.94 19.16 5.21
CA ILE A 191 17.59 19.33 4.65
C ILE A 191 16.70 18.19 5.12
N VAL A 192 15.59 18.56 5.78
CA VAL A 192 14.54 17.60 6.13
C VAL A 192 13.49 17.59 5.01
N ASN A 193 13.46 16.52 4.24
CA ASN A 193 12.39 16.28 3.27
C ASN A 193 11.23 15.56 3.97
N ASN A 194 10.24 16.33 4.39
CA ASN A 194 9.09 15.80 5.12
C ASN A 194 8.29 14.81 4.27
N ARG A 195 7.82 13.76 4.92
CA ARG A 195 6.82 12.87 4.34
C ARG A 195 5.50 13.61 4.18
N LEU A 196 4.91 13.54 2.98
CA LEU A 196 3.61 14.14 2.68
C LEU A 196 2.61 13.05 2.32
N ILE A 197 1.35 13.27 2.70
CA ILE A 197 0.22 12.48 2.21
C ILE A 197 -0.24 13.14 0.92
N PRO A 198 -0.26 12.45 -0.24
CA PRO A 198 -0.72 13.00 -1.51
C PRO A 198 -2.17 13.50 -1.45
N ASN A 199 -2.99 12.88 -0.59
CA ASN A 199 -4.37 13.24 -0.35
C ASN A 199 -5.19 13.31 -1.64
N ALA A 200 -5.06 12.26 -2.46
CA ALA A 200 -5.78 12.12 -3.71
C ALA A 200 -7.28 12.24 -3.49
N MET A 201 -8.00 12.89 -4.41
CA MET A 201 -9.46 13.06 -4.32
C MET A 201 -10.18 11.73 -4.46
N GLU A 202 -9.65 10.80 -5.26
CA GLU A 202 -10.12 9.42 -5.31
C GLU A 202 -9.33 8.58 -4.29
N PRO A 203 -9.98 8.08 -3.20
CA PRO A 203 -9.34 7.13 -2.29
C PRO A 203 -9.06 5.80 -3.00
N ARG A 204 -8.16 5.01 -2.41
CA ARG A 204 -7.92 3.65 -2.90
C ARG A 204 -9.17 2.80 -2.72
N ALA A 205 -9.60 2.16 -3.80
CA ALA A 205 -10.73 1.26 -3.83
C ALA A 205 -10.40 0.00 -4.62
N ALA A 206 -11.06 -1.11 -4.26
CA ALA A 206 -10.98 -2.36 -5.01
C ALA A 206 -12.31 -3.10 -4.92
N ILE A 207 -12.70 -3.75 -6.01
CA ILE A 207 -13.82 -4.68 -6.07
C ILE A 207 -13.28 -6.01 -6.59
N ALA A 208 -13.54 -7.09 -5.89
CA ALA A 208 -13.15 -8.44 -6.29
C ALA A 208 -14.37 -9.29 -6.60
N GLU A 209 -14.34 -9.96 -7.73
CA GLU A 209 -15.35 -10.92 -8.16
C GLU A 209 -14.70 -12.29 -8.34
N PHE A 210 -15.39 -13.36 -7.95
CA PHE A 210 -14.99 -14.74 -8.18
C PHE A 210 -16.05 -15.45 -9.02
N ASN A 211 -15.61 -16.07 -10.10
CA ASN A 211 -16.46 -16.94 -10.93
C ASN A 211 -16.18 -18.39 -10.60
N GLU A 212 -17.13 -19.05 -9.91
CA GLU A 212 -17.00 -20.45 -9.51
C GLU A 212 -16.88 -21.41 -10.70
N ALA A 213 -17.60 -21.14 -11.80
CA ALA A 213 -17.62 -22.03 -12.97
C ALA A 213 -16.26 -22.10 -13.68
N THR A 214 -15.52 -20.98 -13.71
CA THR A 214 -14.21 -20.90 -14.38
C THR A 214 -13.05 -20.88 -13.39
N SER A 215 -13.32 -20.72 -12.08
CA SER A 215 -12.33 -20.50 -11.03
C SER A 215 -11.42 -19.30 -11.36
N GLU A 216 -12.02 -18.20 -11.81
CA GLU A 216 -11.33 -16.99 -12.20
C GLU A 216 -11.71 -15.81 -11.31
N TYR A 217 -10.74 -14.94 -11.06
CA TYR A 217 -10.94 -13.71 -10.31
C TYR A 217 -10.90 -12.52 -11.26
N THR A 218 -11.77 -11.53 -10.99
CA THR A 218 -11.68 -10.21 -11.60
C THR A 218 -11.56 -9.18 -10.48
N VAL A 219 -10.54 -8.32 -10.56
CA VAL A 219 -10.30 -7.24 -9.60
C VAL A 219 -10.34 -5.90 -10.33
N TYR A 220 -11.27 -5.04 -9.94
CA TYR A 220 -11.27 -3.62 -10.33
C TYR A 220 -10.58 -2.85 -9.23
N THR A 221 -9.62 -2.00 -9.56
CA THR A 221 -8.87 -1.28 -8.54
C THR A 221 -8.29 0.03 -9.06
N THR A 222 -8.18 1.00 -8.17
CA THR A 222 -7.44 2.24 -8.42
C THR A 222 -5.96 1.93 -8.52
N SER A 223 -5.42 1.86 -9.73
CA SER A 223 -4.01 1.53 -9.96
C SER A 223 -3.48 2.12 -11.25
N GLN A 224 -2.22 2.53 -11.22
CA GLN A 224 -1.46 2.91 -12.42
C GLN A 224 -0.81 1.70 -13.11
N ASN A 225 -0.71 0.54 -12.41
CA ASN A 225 0.05 -0.63 -12.85
C ASN A 225 -0.76 -1.94 -12.74
N PRO A 226 -1.86 -2.12 -13.49
CA PRO A 226 -2.70 -3.31 -13.38
C PRO A 226 -1.95 -4.62 -13.71
N HIS A 227 -0.98 -4.57 -14.63
CA HIS A 227 -0.17 -5.74 -14.97
C HIS A 227 0.75 -6.19 -13.85
N VAL A 228 1.38 -5.24 -13.14
CA VAL A 228 2.23 -5.53 -11.98
C VAL A 228 1.39 -6.10 -10.83
N ILE A 229 0.20 -5.53 -10.58
CA ILE A 229 -0.72 -6.06 -9.57
C ILE A 229 -1.10 -7.50 -9.92
N ARG A 230 -1.46 -7.79 -11.18
CA ARG A 230 -1.80 -9.14 -11.62
C ARG A 230 -0.66 -10.12 -11.35
N LEU A 231 0.56 -9.75 -11.74
CA LEU A 231 1.75 -10.58 -11.53
C LEU A 231 1.99 -10.84 -10.03
N LEU A 232 2.08 -9.78 -9.22
CA LEU A 232 2.43 -9.90 -7.80
C LEU A 232 1.34 -10.62 -7.01
N MET A 233 0.08 -10.27 -7.21
CA MET A 233 -1.03 -10.96 -6.53
C MET A 233 -1.16 -12.41 -6.99
N GLY A 234 -1.08 -12.68 -8.29
CA GLY A 234 -1.22 -14.05 -8.81
C GLY A 234 -0.08 -14.94 -8.35
N ALA A 235 1.17 -14.54 -8.59
CA ALA A 235 2.31 -15.39 -8.33
C ALA A 235 2.70 -15.49 -6.85
N PHE A 236 2.68 -14.38 -6.11
CA PHE A 236 3.27 -14.32 -4.77
C PHE A 236 2.27 -14.32 -3.62
N VAL A 237 1.05 -13.83 -3.84
CA VAL A 237 0.03 -13.76 -2.78
C VAL A 237 -0.95 -14.92 -2.88
N LEU A 238 -1.56 -15.12 -4.05
CA LEU A 238 -2.63 -16.08 -4.23
C LEU A 238 -2.15 -17.45 -4.77
N SER A 239 -0.90 -17.53 -5.22
CA SER A 239 -0.33 -18.73 -5.87
C SER A 239 -1.20 -19.24 -7.03
N LEU A 240 -1.71 -18.32 -7.84
CA LEU A 240 -2.57 -18.58 -8.99
C LEU A 240 -1.82 -18.33 -10.30
N PRO A 241 -2.11 -19.11 -11.35
CA PRO A 241 -1.67 -18.77 -12.70
C PRO A 241 -2.23 -17.40 -13.11
N GLU A 242 -1.42 -16.56 -13.75
CA GLU A 242 -1.83 -15.19 -14.13
C GLU A 242 -3.11 -15.13 -14.97
N HIS A 243 -3.39 -16.14 -15.78
CA HIS A 243 -4.60 -16.18 -16.60
C HIS A 243 -5.89 -16.39 -15.78
N LYS A 244 -5.78 -16.77 -14.50
CA LYS A 244 -6.90 -16.91 -13.57
C LYS A 244 -7.21 -15.61 -12.82
N LEU A 245 -6.40 -14.57 -13.01
CA LEU A 245 -6.59 -13.27 -12.38
C LEU A 245 -6.64 -12.17 -13.45
N ARG A 246 -7.77 -11.52 -13.57
CA ARG A 246 -7.96 -10.32 -14.38
C ARG A 246 -7.94 -9.09 -13.49
N VAL A 247 -7.06 -8.13 -13.79
CA VAL A 247 -7.01 -6.84 -13.09
C VAL A 247 -7.41 -5.73 -14.05
N ILE A 248 -8.36 -4.91 -13.65
CA ILE A 248 -8.92 -3.81 -14.43
C ILE A 248 -8.69 -2.52 -13.64
N ALA A 249 -7.98 -1.57 -14.23
CA ALA A 249 -7.93 -0.20 -13.76
C ALA A 249 -8.92 0.62 -14.60
N PRO A 250 -10.05 1.07 -14.00
CA PRO A 250 -10.96 1.99 -14.66
C PRO A 250 -10.34 3.39 -14.75
N ASP A 251 -11.15 4.44 -14.77
CA ASP A 251 -10.60 5.79 -14.57
C ASP A 251 -9.96 5.89 -13.19
N VAL A 252 -8.81 6.55 -13.11
CA VAL A 252 -8.04 6.70 -11.86
C VAL A 252 -7.84 8.18 -11.58
N GLY A 253 -8.29 8.62 -10.42
CA GLY A 253 -8.30 10.02 -9.98
C GLY A 253 -7.21 10.34 -8.95
N GLY A 254 -6.34 11.25 -9.32
CA GLY A 254 -5.33 11.81 -8.42
C GLY A 254 -3.97 11.17 -8.49
#